data_6047d0bd5e2389ed94fdfbfc84a9aa9f
#
_entry.id   6047d0bd5e2389ed94fdfbfc84a9aa9f
#
_cell.length_a   1.000
_cell.length_b   1.000
_cell.length_c   1.000
_cell.angle_alpha   90.00
_cell.angle_beta   90.00
_cell.angle_gamma   90.00
#
_symmetry.space_group_name_H-M   'P 1'
#
loop_
_entity.id
_entity.type
_entity.pdbx_description
1 polymer ?
#
loop_
_entity_poly.entity_id
_entity_poly.type
_entity_poly.pdbx_seq_one_letter_code
_entity_poly.pdbx_strand_id
1 'polypeptide(L)'
;EAARRGIPFVGVDPKMIELDGLEGYPGCGAIIYDALRAAMFVRALHTEMTARNQYSHDQKIEGSQLPLMIAVLDEFFILSGKWQRLLKPGDDETKEQLKELDPLGAWADLAVLARSAGIRLLLGVQRPDASLFGSSSGNARDNFGTRISLGNLSQDGALMLWGDSTVGRTVDTSVKGRGVALGDDGNPVDAQMWWTPNVDKHPNKWSQLSDGEKAIIDGLHP
;
A
#
# COMPACT_ATOMS: atom_id res chain seq x y z
N GLU A 1 5.21 -2.70 13.07
CA GLU A 1 4.64 -1.70 13.98
C GLU A 1 3.11 -1.80 14.03
N ALA A 2 2.41 -1.98 12.90
CA ALA A 2 0.96 -2.18 12.90
C ALA A 2 0.55 -3.37 13.79
N ALA A 3 1.20 -4.54 13.59
CA ALA A 3 0.98 -5.73 14.39
C ALA A 3 1.20 -5.49 15.89
N ARG A 4 2.28 -4.79 16.27
CA ARG A 4 2.57 -4.44 17.68
C ARG A 4 1.49 -3.55 18.32
N ARG A 5 0.81 -2.74 17.53
CA ARG A 5 -0.28 -1.86 17.99
C ARG A 5 -1.66 -2.49 17.87
N GLY A 6 -1.75 -3.74 17.44
CA GLY A 6 -3.02 -4.39 17.19
C GLY A 6 -3.85 -3.76 16.07
N ILE A 7 -3.19 -3.05 15.13
CA ILE A 7 -3.87 -2.43 13.99
C ILE A 7 -4.00 -3.50 12.91
N PRO A 8 -5.23 -3.89 12.51
CA PRO A 8 -5.42 -4.86 11.46
C PRO A 8 -4.89 -4.35 10.12
N PHE A 9 -4.26 -5.24 9.37
CA PHE A 9 -3.80 -4.96 8.02
C PHE A 9 -4.10 -6.12 7.08
N VAL A 10 -4.33 -5.78 5.84
CA VAL A 10 -4.61 -6.71 4.73
C VAL A 10 -3.74 -6.30 3.56
N GLY A 11 -3.37 -7.24 2.71
CA GLY A 11 -2.44 -6.96 1.61
C GLY A 11 -2.85 -7.59 0.29
N VAL A 12 -2.45 -6.93 -0.81
CA VAL A 12 -2.51 -7.46 -2.16
C VAL A 12 -1.11 -7.46 -2.74
N ASP A 13 -0.63 -8.62 -3.16
CA ASP A 13 0.70 -8.81 -3.77
C ASP A 13 0.58 -9.63 -5.06
N PRO A 14 0.41 -9.00 -6.22
CA PRO A 14 0.23 -9.69 -7.49
C PRO A 14 1.47 -10.42 -8.00
N LYS A 15 2.64 -10.24 -7.34
CA LYS A 15 3.89 -10.94 -7.64
C LYS A 15 4.13 -12.18 -6.77
N MET A 16 3.42 -12.32 -5.64
CA MET A 16 3.61 -13.42 -4.67
C MET A 16 5.03 -13.46 -4.07
N ILE A 17 5.61 -12.31 -3.78
CA ILE A 17 7.01 -12.21 -3.34
C ILE A 17 7.16 -11.35 -2.08
N GLU A 18 6.59 -10.14 -2.10
CA GLU A 18 6.94 -9.11 -1.11
C GLU A 18 6.17 -9.27 0.20
N LEU A 19 4.88 -9.63 0.13
CA LEU A 19 4.01 -9.78 1.29
C LEU A 19 3.86 -11.23 1.76
N ASP A 20 4.42 -12.19 1.02
CA ASP A 20 4.40 -13.60 1.38
C ASP A 20 5.12 -13.84 2.72
N GLY A 21 4.48 -14.60 3.61
CA GLY A 21 4.96 -14.86 4.97
C GLY A 21 4.51 -13.83 6.01
N LEU A 22 3.65 -12.86 5.65
CA LEU A 22 3.05 -11.95 6.62
C LEU A 22 1.77 -12.47 7.24
N GLU A 23 1.19 -13.55 6.70
CA GLU A 23 -0.10 -14.12 7.13
C GLU A 23 -0.08 -14.59 8.59
N GLY A 24 1.09 -14.96 9.10
CA GLY A 24 1.27 -15.39 10.50
C GLY A 24 1.38 -14.26 11.51
N TYR A 25 1.49 -13.00 11.05
CA TYR A 25 1.67 -11.88 11.99
C TYR A 25 0.35 -11.46 12.65
N PRO A 26 0.39 -11.03 13.92
CA PRO A 26 -0.79 -10.55 14.63
C PRO A 26 -1.46 -9.38 13.90
N GLY A 27 -2.78 -9.49 13.70
CA GLY A 27 -3.55 -8.47 12.99
C GLY A 27 -3.43 -8.53 11.47
N CYS A 28 -2.61 -9.44 10.93
CA CYS A 28 -2.62 -9.71 9.50
C CYS A 28 -3.91 -10.46 9.12
N GLY A 29 -4.65 -9.89 8.19
CA GLY A 29 -5.75 -10.57 7.51
C GLY A 29 -5.25 -11.40 6.33
N ALA A 30 -6.04 -11.45 5.27
CA ALA A 30 -5.62 -12.14 4.06
C ALA A 30 -4.53 -11.37 3.30
N ILE A 31 -3.55 -12.09 2.76
CA ILE A 31 -2.70 -11.62 1.67
C ILE A 31 -3.26 -12.19 0.36
N ILE A 32 -3.54 -11.34 -0.59
CA ILE A 32 -4.28 -11.66 -1.81
C ILE A 32 -3.35 -11.56 -3.01
N TYR A 33 -3.25 -12.63 -3.77
CA TYR A 33 -2.33 -12.76 -4.91
C TYR A 33 -3.07 -12.76 -6.25
N ASP A 34 -4.32 -13.21 -6.27
CA ASP A 34 -5.14 -13.32 -7.47
C ASP A 34 -5.83 -12.01 -7.83
N ALA A 35 -5.87 -11.67 -9.13
CA ALA A 35 -6.39 -10.39 -9.61
C ALA A 35 -7.91 -10.23 -9.41
N LEU A 36 -8.70 -11.30 -9.54
CA LEU A 36 -10.14 -11.23 -9.33
C LEU A 36 -10.47 -11.10 -7.83
N ARG A 37 -9.80 -11.87 -6.99
CA ARG A 37 -9.91 -11.74 -5.53
C ARG A 37 -9.48 -10.36 -5.05
N ALA A 38 -8.44 -9.79 -5.67
CA ALA A 38 -8.02 -8.42 -5.38
C ALA A 38 -9.09 -7.39 -5.78
N ALA A 39 -9.80 -7.59 -6.88
CA ALA A 39 -10.94 -6.75 -7.25
C ALA A 39 -12.08 -6.86 -6.24
N MET A 40 -12.42 -8.08 -5.81
CA MET A 40 -13.41 -8.30 -4.74
C MET A 40 -13.00 -7.62 -3.44
N PHE A 41 -11.72 -7.71 -3.08
CA PHE A 41 -11.18 -7.05 -1.89
C PHE A 41 -11.29 -5.53 -1.97
N VAL A 42 -10.89 -4.92 -3.08
CA VAL A 42 -10.99 -3.46 -3.27
C VAL A 42 -12.45 -3.00 -3.19
N ARG A 43 -13.38 -3.76 -3.76
CA ARG A 43 -14.82 -3.49 -3.63
C ARG A 43 -15.32 -3.64 -2.19
N ALA A 44 -14.91 -4.69 -1.47
CA ALA A 44 -15.25 -4.88 -0.07
C ALA A 44 -14.71 -3.74 0.81
N LEU A 45 -13.47 -3.31 0.56
CA LEU A 45 -12.87 -2.17 1.26
C LEU A 45 -13.62 -0.86 1.00
N HIS A 46 -14.08 -0.64 -0.23
CA HIS A 46 -14.92 0.50 -0.59
C HIS A 46 -16.29 0.45 0.13
N THR A 47 -16.90 -0.72 0.21
CA THR A 47 -18.15 -0.92 0.95
C THR A 47 -17.95 -0.63 2.44
N GLU A 48 -16.88 -1.12 3.04
CA GLU A 48 -16.51 -0.84 4.43
C GLU A 48 -16.29 0.66 4.66
N MET A 49 -15.55 1.32 3.76
CA MET A 49 -15.35 2.76 3.81
C MET A 49 -16.68 3.52 3.82
N THR A 50 -17.59 3.15 2.92
CA THR A 50 -18.92 3.79 2.83
C THR A 50 -19.73 3.58 4.11
N ALA A 51 -19.75 2.36 4.64
CA ALA A 51 -20.43 2.03 5.89
C ALA A 51 -19.86 2.81 7.09
N ARG A 52 -18.54 2.93 7.18
CA ARG A 52 -17.86 3.70 8.23
C ARG A 52 -18.15 5.19 8.14
N ASN A 53 -18.16 5.75 6.94
CA ASN A 53 -18.50 7.16 6.73
C ASN A 53 -19.97 7.42 7.10
N GLN A 54 -20.89 6.52 6.72
CA GLN A 54 -22.29 6.61 7.14
C GLN A 54 -22.44 6.52 8.66
N TYR A 55 -21.77 5.57 9.30
CA TYR A 55 -21.77 5.42 10.76
C TYR A 55 -21.26 6.70 11.46
N SER A 56 -20.15 7.26 10.96
CA SER A 56 -19.60 8.52 11.50
C SER A 56 -20.60 9.66 11.39
N HIS A 57 -21.28 9.77 10.26
CA HIS A 57 -22.31 10.77 10.04
C HIS A 57 -23.48 10.62 11.04
N ASP A 58 -24.00 9.39 11.19
CA ASP A 58 -25.15 9.09 12.05
C ASP A 58 -24.83 9.26 13.54
N GLN A 59 -23.64 8.87 13.95
CA GLN A 59 -23.16 9.01 15.33
C GLN A 59 -22.57 10.38 15.64
N LYS A 60 -22.40 11.26 14.65
CA LYS A 60 -21.75 12.57 14.77
C LYS A 60 -20.35 12.51 15.38
N ILE A 61 -19.58 11.50 14.95
CA ILE A 61 -18.18 11.31 15.37
C ILE A 61 -17.22 11.60 14.21
N GLU A 62 -15.97 11.91 14.53
CA GLU A 62 -14.93 12.09 13.53
C GLU A 62 -14.33 10.76 13.12
N GLY A 63 -13.84 10.68 11.88
CA GLY A 63 -13.17 9.49 11.37
C GLY A 63 -11.90 9.08 12.15
N SER A 64 -11.30 10.00 12.90
CA SER A 64 -10.20 9.75 13.84
C SER A 64 -10.59 8.88 15.03
N GLN A 65 -11.87 8.79 15.33
CA GLN A 65 -12.43 7.96 16.40
C GLN A 65 -12.78 6.54 15.93
N LEU A 66 -12.75 6.30 14.62
CA LEU A 66 -12.97 4.97 14.07
C LEU A 66 -11.74 4.07 14.26
N PRO A 67 -11.95 2.75 14.45
CA PRO A 67 -10.84 1.80 14.49
C PRO A 67 -9.99 1.88 13.22
N LEU A 68 -8.69 2.08 13.41
CA LEU A 68 -7.74 2.17 12.30
C LEU A 68 -7.55 0.80 11.64
N MET A 69 -7.46 0.76 10.31
CA MET A 69 -7.01 -0.38 9.55
C MET A 69 -6.06 0.05 8.42
N ILE A 70 -5.20 -0.86 7.99
CA ILE A 70 -4.23 -0.62 6.91
C ILE A 70 -4.53 -1.58 5.76
N ALA A 71 -4.65 -1.04 4.55
CA ALA A 71 -4.69 -1.83 3.32
C ALA A 71 -3.41 -1.57 2.51
N VAL A 72 -2.66 -2.64 2.25
CA VAL A 72 -1.41 -2.61 1.49
C VAL A 72 -1.72 -3.10 0.08
N LEU A 73 -1.45 -2.29 -0.93
CA LEU A 73 -1.54 -2.67 -2.33
C LEU A 73 -0.14 -2.56 -2.94
N ASP A 74 0.54 -3.69 -3.02
CA ASP A 74 1.84 -3.73 -3.67
C ASP A 74 1.69 -3.87 -5.17
N GLU A 75 2.65 -3.32 -5.90
CA GLU A 75 2.69 -3.34 -7.37
C GLU A 75 1.34 -2.99 -8.04
N PHE A 76 0.69 -1.96 -7.54
CA PHE A 76 -0.66 -1.58 -7.98
C PHE A 76 -0.76 -1.36 -9.50
N PHE A 77 0.31 -0.90 -10.14
CA PHE A 77 0.36 -0.75 -11.59
C PHE A 77 0.18 -2.09 -12.34
N ILE A 78 0.81 -3.16 -11.82
CA ILE A 78 0.65 -4.51 -12.37
C ILE A 78 -0.80 -4.98 -12.18
N LEU A 79 -1.36 -4.75 -11.00
CA LEU A 79 -2.71 -5.15 -10.65
C LEU A 79 -3.76 -4.45 -11.54
N SER A 80 -3.69 -3.13 -11.65
CA SER A 80 -4.60 -2.35 -12.51
C SER A 80 -4.50 -2.75 -13.98
N GLY A 81 -3.29 -3.01 -14.47
CA GLY A 81 -3.06 -3.54 -15.80
C GLY A 81 -3.63 -4.95 -16.02
N LYS A 82 -3.64 -5.82 -15.00
CA LYS A 82 -4.32 -7.12 -15.05
C LYS A 82 -5.83 -6.93 -15.17
N TRP A 83 -6.45 -6.06 -14.39
CA TRP A 83 -7.88 -5.75 -14.47
C TRP A 83 -8.28 -5.20 -15.85
N GLN A 84 -7.52 -4.25 -16.37
CA GLN A 84 -7.76 -3.69 -17.71
C GLN A 84 -7.68 -4.76 -18.82
N ARG A 85 -6.77 -5.75 -18.68
CA ARG A 85 -6.69 -6.86 -19.65
C ARG A 85 -7.88 -7.82 -19.55
N LEU A 86 -8.31 -8.15 -18.33
CA LEU A 86 -9.46 -9.01 -18.09
C LEU A 86 -10.79 -8.37 -18.54
N LEU A 87 -10.86 -7.04 -18.59
CA LEU A 87 -12.03 -6.30 -19.13
C LEU A 87 -12.10 -6.31 -20.68
N LYS A 88 -11.03 -6.74 -21.37
CA LYS A 88 -11.05 -6.90 -22.83
C LYS A 88 -11.90 -8.12 -23.27
N PRO A 89 -12.30 -8.22 -24.57
CA PRO A 89 -13.02 -9.39 -25.08
C PRO A 89 -12.24 -10.69 -24.83
N GLY A 90 -12.91 -11.73 -24.33
CA GLY A 90 -12.31 -13.04 -24.06
C GLY A 90 -13.19 -13.88 -23.12
N ASP A 91 -12.86 -13.94 -21.86
CA ASP A 91 -13.66 -14.63 -20.83
C ASP A 91 -14.81 -13.72 -20.39
N ASP A 92 -16.02 -14.02 -20.85
CA ASP A 92 -17.20 -13.18 -20.60
C ASP A 92 -17.65 -13.23 -19.13
N GLU A 93 -17.49 -14.36 -18.43
CA GLU A 93 -17.89 -14.50 -17.02
C GLU A 93 -16.99 -13.66 -16.09
N THR A 94 -15.69 -13.81 -16.21
CA THR A 94 -14.71 -13.01 -15.42
C THR A 94 -14.86 -11.52 -15.73
N LYS A 95 -15.13 -11.18 -16.99
CA LYS A 95 -15.34 -9.80 -17.42
C LYS A 95 -16.58 -9.18 -16.80
N GLU A 96 -17.72 -9.89 -16.79
CA GLU A 96 -18.95 -9.38 -16.18
C GLU A 96 -18.79 -9.22 -14.66
N GLN A 97 -18.16 -10.18 -13.97
CA GLN A 97 -17.81 -10.03 -12.56
C GLN A 97 -16.94 -8.80 -12.29
N LEU A 98 -15.92 -8.55 -13.10
CA LEU A 98 -15.07 -7.38 -12.95
C LEU A 98 -15.78 -6.06 -13.24
N LYS A 99 -16.74 -6.04 -14.18
CA LYS A 99 -17.58 -4.86 -14.43
C LYS A 99 -18.46 -4.54 -13.22
N GLU A 100 -19.10 -5.56 -12.63
CA GLU A 100 -19.92 -5.39 -11.42
C GLU A 100 -19.10 -4.90 -10.23
N LEU A 101 -17.92 -5.47 -10.06
CA LEU A 101 -17.00 -5.07 -8.99
C LEU A 101 -16.44 -3.67 -9.18
N ASP A 102 -16.29 -3.22 -10.41
CA ASP A 102 -15.68 -1.92 -10.76
C ASP A 102 -14.48 -1.56 -9.88
N PRO A 103 -13.41 -2.37 -9.90
CA PRO A 103 -12.30 -2.19 -8.95
C PRO A 103 -11.54 -0.88 -9.18
N LEU A 104 -11.54 -0.34 -10.40
CA LEU A 104 -10.85 0.93 -10.70
C LEU A 104 -11.64 2.13 -10.17
N GLY A 105 -12.97 2.12 -10.30
CA GLY A 105 -13.84 3.14 -9.69
C GLY A 105 -13.79 3.08 -8.18
N ALA A 106 -13.93 1.89 -7.59
CA ALA A 106 -13.79 1.69 -6.15
C ALA A 106 -12.44 2.15 -5.61
N TRP A 107 -11.35 1.89 -6.34
CA TRP A 107 -10.02 2.38 -5.99
C TRP A 107 -9.92 3.91 -6.04
N ALA A 108 -10.47 4.54 -7.07
CA ALA A 108 -10.45 6.00 -7.19
C ALA A 108 -11.15 6.68 -6.00
N ASP A 109 -12.29 6.15 -5.55
CA ASP A 109 -13.00 6.64 -4.37
C ASP A 109 -12.19 6.41 -3.08
N LEU A 110 -11.62 5.21 -2.92
CA LEU A 110 -10.77 4.89 -1.78
C LEU A 110 -9.57 5.83 -1.67
N ALA A 111 -8.89 6.12 -2.77
CA ALA A 111 -7.74 7.01 -2.81
C ALA A 111 -8.08 8.44 -2.32
N VAL A 112 -9.34 8.85 -2.45
CA VAL A 112 -9.80 10.18 -2.01
C VAL A 112 -10.41 10.14 -0.61
N LEU A 113 -11.20 9.12 -0.28
CA LEU A 113 -12.10 9.13 0.88
C LEU A 113 -11.69 8.17 2.01
N ALA A 114 -10.81 7.21 1.79
CA ALA A 114 -10.50 6.17 2.78
C ALA A 114 -9.98 6.72 4.11
N ARG A 115 -9.25 7.83 4.07
CA ARG A 115 -8.69 8.46 5.27
C ARG A 115 -9.77 8.86 6.27
N SER A 116 -10.91 9.40 5.83
CA SER A 116 -12.02 9.81 6.69
C SER A 116 -12.69 8.63 7.38
N ALA A 117 -12.62 7.44 6.80
CA ALA A 117 -13.17 6.19 7.34
C ALA A 117 -12.18 5.42 8.26
N GLY A 118 -11.08 6.01 8.67
CA GLY A 118 -10.06 5.31 9.47
C GLY A 118 -9.26 4.27 8.68
N ILE A 119 -9.33 4.26 7.35
CA ILE A 119 -8.59 3.34 6.48
C ILE A 119 -7.34 4.04 5.97
N ARG A 120 -6.17 3.40 6.14
CA ARG A 120 -4.90 3.89 5.61
C ARG A 120 -4.48 3.01 4.45
N LEU A 121 -4.28 3.63 3.30
CA LEU A 121 -3.77 2.97 2.12
C LEU A 121 -2.25 3.09 2.08
N LEU A 122 -1.57 1.96 1.93
CA LEU A 122 -0.15 1.87 1.62
C LEU A 122 -0.02 1.36 0.19
N LEU A 123 0.52 2.19 -0.69
CA LEU A 123 0.62 1.90 -2.10
C LEU A 123 2.08 1.68 -2.48
N GLY A 124 2.43 0.46 -2.90
CA GLY A 124 3.72 0.11 -3.50
C GLY A 124 3.67 0.27 -5.00
N VAL A 125 4.61 1.05 -5.57
CA VAL A 125 4.72 1.26 -7.01
C VAL A 125 6.18 1.38 -7.44
N GLN A 126 6.54 0.81 -8.57
CA GLN A 126 7.89 0.97 -9.12
C GLN A 126 8.09 2.34 -9.76
N ARG A 127 7.04 2.94 -10.31
CA ARG A 127 7.07 4.28 -10.89
C ARG A 127 5.80 5.02 -10.50
N PRO A 128 5.90 6.20 -9.93
CA PRO A 128 4.74 7.04 -9.70
C PRO A 128 4.22 7.54 -11.06
N ASP A 129 3.07 7.02 -11.49
CA ASP A 129 2.42 7.41 -12.74
C ASP A 129 1.03 7.97 -12.43
N ALA A 130 0.67 9.06 -13.10
CA ALA A 130 -0.63 9.70 -12.92
C ALA A 130 -1.81 8.76 -13.24
N SER A 131 -1.60 7.79 -14.15
CA SER A 131 -2.61 6.79 -14.52
C SER A 131 -3.04 5.86 -13.37
N LEU A 132 -2.24 5.76 -12.29
CA LEU A 132 -2.58 4.98 -11.09
C LEU A 132 -3.88 5.44 -10.42
N PHE A 133 -4.26 6.67 -10.63
CA PHE A 133 -5.40 7.31 -9.98
C PHE A 133 -6.58 7.57 -10.94
N GLY A 134 -6.50 7.06 -12.17
CA GLY A 134 -7.54 7.22 -13.19
C GLY A 134 -7.72 8.67 -13.64
N SER A 135 -8.92 9.00 -14.12
CA SER A 135 -9.25 10.36 -14.60
C SER A 135 -9.30 11.43 -13.49
N SER A 136 -9.36 11.01 -12.22
CA SER A 136 -9.33 11.89 -11.02
C SER A 136 -7.92 12.12 -10.49
N SER A 137 -6.91 11.89 -11.28
CA SER A 137 -5.50 11.70 -10.92
C SER A 137 -4.86 12.84 -10.11
N GLY A 138 -5.23 14.10 -10.35
CA GLY A 138 -4.64 15.22 -9.64
C GLY A 138 -4.91 15.22 -8.14
N ASN A 139 -6.17 15.10 -7.76
CA ASN A 139 -6.59 15.17 -6.36
C ASN A 139 -6.25 13.89 -5.58
N ALA A 140 -6.27 12.71 -6.23
CA ALA A 140 -6.01 11.44 -5.55
C ALA A 140 -4.55 11.33 -5.09
N ARG A 141 -3.59 11.76 -5.92
CA ARG A 141 -2.15 11.77 -5.54
C ARG A 141 -1.89 12.65 -4.32
N ASP A 142 -2.55 13.78 -4.21
CA ASP A 142 -2.33 14.74 -3.12
C ASP A 142 -2.88 14.22 -1.79
N ASN A 143 -3.77 13.22 -1.81
CA ASN A 143 -4.24 12.54 -0.60
C ASN A 143 -3.20 11.56 0.00
N PHE A 144 -2.16 11.17 -0.77
CA PHE A 144 -1.03 10.42 -0.25
C PHE A 144 0.00 11.39 0.35
N GLY A 145 -0.30 11.89 1.55
CA GLY A 145 0.53 12.89 2.25
C GLY A 145 1.88 12.36 2.70
N THR A 146 2.03 11.04 2.92
CA THR A 146 3.32 10.42 3.24
C THR A 146 3.88 9.78 1.98
N ARG A 147 5.10 10.16 1.62
CA ARG A 147 5.78 9.69 0.40
C ARG A 147 7.17 9.21 0.76
N ILE A 148 7.56 8.09 0.16
CA ILE A 148 8.89 7.48 0.35
C ILE A 148 9.38 7.01 -1.02
N SER A 149 10.61 7.29 -1.37
CA SER A 149 11.30 6.68 -2.51
C SER A 149 12.52 5.92 -2.03
N LEU A 150 12.76 4.75 -2.60
CA LEU A 150 13.94 3.93 -2.30
C LEU A 150 14.86 3.88 -3.52
N GLY A 151 16.16 4.07 -3.28
CA GLY A 151 17.14 4.15 -4.35
C GLY A 151 16.99 5.41 -5.21
N ASN A 152 17.57 5.39 -6.41
CA ASN A 152 17.59 6.53 -7.32
C ASN A 152 16.35 6.59 -8.20
N LEU A 153 15.73 7.76 -8.25
CA LEU A 153 14.63 8.06 -9.15
C LEU A 153 15.15 8.56 -10.53
N SER A 154 14.37 8.32 -11.57
CA SER A 154 14.49 9.07 -12.82
C SER A 154 14.05 10.52 -12.61
N GLN A 155 14.42 11.40 -13.53
CA GLN A 155 13.98 12.79 -13.48
C GLN A 155 12.45 12.93 -13.43
N ASP A 156 11.75 12.18 -14.30
CA ASP A 156 10.29 12.17 -14.34
C ASP A 156 9.69 11.57 -13.05
N GLY A 157 10.27 10.49 -12.53
CA GLY A 157 9.84 9.89 -11.26
C GLY A 157 10.01 10.84 -10.08
N ALA A 158 11.11 11.57 -10.02
CA ALA A 158 11.34 12.60 -9.01
C ALA A 158 10.30 13.71 -9.09
N LEU A 159 10.06 14.25 -10.31
CA LEU A 159 9.05 15.27 -10.54
C LEU A 159 7.65 14.79 -10.17
N MET A 160 7.28 13.57 -10.55
CA MET A 160 5.97 13.00 -10.25
C MET A 160 5.76 12.76 -8.75
N LEU A 161 6.78 12.27 -8.04
CA LEU A 161 6.65 11.94 -6.62
C LEU A 161 6.80 13.16 -5.72
N TRP A 162 7.80 14.00 -5.99
CA TRP A 162 8.21 15.08 -5.11
C TRP A 162 7.78 16.47 -5.59
N GLY A 163 7.39 16.61 -6.85
CA GLY A 163 7.18 17.92 -7.49
C GLY A 163 8.49 18.62 -7.86
N ASP A 164 9.63 18.00 -7.59
CA ASP A 164 10.98 18.50 -7.89
C ASP A 164 11.78 17.40 -8.58
N SER A 165 12.29 17.72 -9.77
CA SER A 165 13.01 16.78 -10.63
C SER A 165 14.41 16.40 -10.12
N THR A 166 14.87 16.96 -9.01
CA THR A 166 16.20 16.72 -8.43
C THR A 166 16.18 15.82 -7.22
N VAL A 167 15.06 15.75 -6.51
CA VAL A 167 14.91 14.99 -5.26
C VAL A 167 14.99 13.47 -5.49
N GLY A 168 15.81 12.78 -4.71
CA GLY A 168 15.93 11.32 -4.74
C GLY A 168 16.70 10.79 -5.97
N ARG A 169 17.47 11.63 -6.68
CA ARG A 169 18.25 11.20 -7.85
C ARG A 169 19.69 10.79 -7.55
N THR A 170 20.19 11.15 -6.39
CA THR A 170 21.58 10.90 -5.97
C THR A 170 21.66 10.17 -4.65
N VAL A 171 20.82 9.15 -4.48
CA VAL A 171 20.81 8.31 -3.29
C VAL A 171 21.96 7.31 -3.36
N ASP A 172 22.66 7.10 -2.24
CA ASP A 172 23.68 6.05 -2.15
C ASP A 172 23.05 4.65 -2.16
N THR A 173 22.99 4.06 -3.34
CA THR A 173 22.41 2.73 -3.56
C THR A 173 23.29 1.57 -3.08
N SER A 174 24.51 1.83 -2.61
CA SER A 174 25.35 0.80 -1.97
C SER A 174 24.76 0.38 -0.63
N VAL A 175 24.00 1.27 0.02
CA VAL A 175 23.29 1.02 1.27
C VAL A 175 21.84 0.63 0.97
N LYS A 176 21.51 -0.66 1.18
CA LYS A 176 20.15 -1.16 0.96
C LYS A 176 19.13 -0.45 1.85
N GLY A 177 17.98 -0.08 1.29
CA GLY A 177 16.93 0.65 2.02
C GLY A 177 17.18 2.14 2.17
N ARG A 178 18.25 2.68 1.56
CA ARG A 178 18.49 4.12 1.50
C ARG A 178 17.52 4.78 0.50
N GLY A 179 17.00 5.93 0.87
CA GLY A 179 16.04 6.65 0.04
C GLY A 179 15.74 8.05 0.55
N VAL A 180 14.59 8.56 0.17
CA VAL A 180 14.08 9.86 0.59
C VAL A 180 12.66 9.69 1.13
N ALA A 181 12.36 10.33 2.24
CA ALA A 181 11.03 10.39 2.85
C ALA A 181 10.67 11.85 3.18
N LEU A 182 9.42 12.10 3.55
CA LEU A 182 9.05 13.41 4.10
C LEU A 182 9.49 13.50 5.56
N GLY A 183 10.17 14.59 5.89
CA GLY A 183 10.47 14.98 7.27
C GLY A 183 9.25 15.58 7.98
N ASP A 184 9.41 15.91 9.26
CA ASP A 184 8.34 16.48 10.10
C ASP A 184 7.84 17.84 9.59
N ASP A 185 8.69 18.58 8.88
CA ASP A 185 8.38 19.86 8.24
C ASP A 185 7.72 19.72 6.85
N GLY A 186 7.50 18.46 6.40
CA GLY A 186 6.94 18.17 5.08
C GLY A 186 7.93 18.28 3.92
N ASN A 187 9.21 18.56 4.19
CA ASN A 187 10.26 18.60 3.17
C ASN A 187 10.88 17.21 2.97
N PRO A 188 11.34 16.89 1.74
CA PRO A 188 12.08 15.65 1.48
C PRO A 188 13.41 15.62 2.23
N VAL A 189 13.68 14.53 2.94
CA VAL A 189 14.92 14.28 3.67
C VAL A 189 15.45 12.89 3.37
N ASP A 190 16.77 12.73 3.45
CA ASP A 190 17.40 11.43 3.33
C ASP A 190 16.88 10.49 4.43
N ALA A 191 16.53 9.27 4.03
CA ALA A 191 15.95 8.29 4.94
C ALA A 191 16.62 6.92 4.78
N GLN A 192 16.70 6.21 5.90
CA GLN A 192 17.12 4.82 5.94
C GLN A 192 15.93 3.97 6.40
N MET A 193 15.44 3.11 5.51
CA MET A 193 14.42 2.14 5.88
C MET A 193 15.01 1.01 6.70
N TRP A 194 14.26 0.56 7.67
CA TRP A 194 14.59 -0.61 8.46
C TRP A 194 14.46 -1.85 7.60
N TRP A 195 15.43 -2.73 7.75
CA TRP A 195 15.33 -4.03 7.13
C TRP A 195 14.66 -5.01 8.11
N THR A 196 13.52 -5.56 7.71
CA THR A 196 12.85 -6.63 8.45
C THR A 196 12.97 -7.90 7.63
N PRO A 197 13.80 -8.86 8.03
CA PRO A 197 13.94 -10.09 7.28
C PRO A 197 12.66 -10.93 7.38
N ASN A 198 12.28 -11.52 6.27
CA ASN A 198 11.33 -12.61 6.29
C ASN A 198 12.08 -13.87 6.75
N VAL A 199 11.91 -14.25 8.02
CA VAL A 199 12.63 -15.38 8.63
C VAL A 199 12.19 -16.72 8.05
N ASP A 200 10.95 -16.84 7.58
CA ASP A 200 10.44 -18.08 6.99
C ASP A 200 11.09 -18.33 5.62
N LYS A 201 11.24 -17.28 4.80
CA LYS A 201 11.95 -17.36 3.52
C LYS A 201 13.46 -17.47 3.65
N HIS A 202 14.02 -16.92 4.72
CA HIS A 202 15.47 -16.81 4.91
C HIS A 202 15.92 -17.18 6.33
N PRO A 203 15.68 -18.44 6.78
CA PRO A 203 15.98 -18.85 8.16
C PRO A 203 17.47 -18.66 8.53
N ASN A 204 18.38 -18.77 7.57
CA ASN A 204 19.80 -18.55 7.80
C ASN A 204 20.16 -17.08 8.09
N LYS A 205 19.26 -16.15 7.82
CA LYS A 205 19.50 -14.73 8.12
C LYS A 205 19.18 -14.37 9.56
N TRP A 206 18.45 -15.20 10.29
CA TRP A 206 18.19 -15.02 11.70
C TRP A 206 19.47 -14.87 12.51
N SER A 207 20.47 -15.70 12.25
CA SER A 207 21.78 -15.64 12.93
C SER A 207 22.58 -14.37 12.62
N GLN A 208 22.24 -13.67 11.56
CA GLN A 208 22.92 -12.43 11.12
C GLN A 208 22.29 -11.17 11.72
N LEU A 209 21.11 -11.32 12.36
CA LEU A 209 20.42 -10.20 13.01
C LEU A 209 21.09 -9.84 14.33
N SER A 210 21.10 -8.56 14.64
CA SER A 210 21.43 -8.06 15.99
C SER A 210 20.36 -8.50 16.99
N ASP A 211 20.73 -8.52 18.27
CA ASP A 211 19.79 -8.88 19.34
C ASP A 211 18.57 -7.93 19.39
N GLY A 212 18.76 -6.66 19.06
CA GLY A 212 17.67 -5.70 18.96
C GLY A 212 16.70 -6.01 17.82
N GLU A 213 17.20 -6.41 16.65
CA GLU A 213 16.37 -6.81 15.52
C GLU A 213 15.60 -8.10 15.81
N LYS A 214 16.27 -9.08 16.46
CA LYS A 214 15.60 -10.33 16.90
C LYS A 214 14.49 -10.03 17.88
N ALA A 215 14.74 -9.19 18.88
CA ALA A 215 13.73 -8.81 19.87
C ALA A 215 12.52 -8.10 19.26
N ILE A 216 12.72 -7.29 18.20
CA ILE A 216 11.62 -6.66 17.45
C ILE A 216 10.80 -7.73 16.71
N ILE A 217 11.45 -8.68 16.06
CA ILE A 217 10.78 -9.75 15.32
C ILE A 217 10.06 -10.70 16.25
N ASP A 218 10.71 -11.14 17.34
CA ASP A 218 10.10 -11.99 18.37
C ASP A 218 8.89 -11.33 19.03
N GLY A 219 8.91 -10.02 19.20
CA GLY A 219 7.75 -9.25 19.68
C GLY A 219 6.60 -9.11 18.67
N LEU A 220 6.79 -9.52 17.43
CA LEU A 220 5.77 -9.53 16.36
C LEU A 220 5.15 -10.92 16.17
N HIS A 221 5.84 -11.99 16.56
CA HIS A 221 5.29 -13.34 16.54
C HIS A 221 4.38 -13.58 17.75
N PRO A 222 3.28 -14.31 17.55
CA PRO A 222 2.37 -14.68 18.63
C PRO A 222 3.02 -15.63 19.63
#